data_4a6ce1bca680657c416a29b80f717f1c
#
_entry.id   4a6ce1bca680657c416a29b80f717f1c
#
_cell.length_a   1.000
_cell.length_b   1.000
_cell.length_c   1.000
_cell.angle_alpha   90.00
_cell.angle_beta   90.00
_cell.angle_gamma   90.00
#
_symmetry.space_group_name_H-M   'P 1'
#
loop_
_entity.id
_entity.type
_entity.pdbx_description
1 polymer ?
#
loop_
_entity_poly.entity_id
_entity_poly.type
_entity_poly.pdbx_seq_one_letter_code
_entity_poly.pdbx_strand_id
1 'polypeptide(L)'
;MANAVRFNRKSQNEFSKMFHSLCDRHRNWQVWSDFITVAAIEIACSIDRTSDDTKSRMSEYKSIMEKYSPDERAKFADMFALIVDGLEANPEQDFLGEMFMGLGLSNHWKGQVFTPYSVCHMIAAISIDAIADKAEQNGWASAVDPCCGAGALLIALRNEAVQKQIPPTSLLFVGQDIDRVAALMC
;
A
#
# COMPACT_ATOMS: atom_id res chain seq x y z
N MET A 1 9.14 27.66 -6.18
CA MET A 1 9.37 26.52 -5.29
C MET A 1 8.02 26.12 -4.73
N ALA A 2 7.47 24.97 -5.13
CA ALA A 2 6.23 24.47 -4.55
C ALA A 2 6.48 24.19 -3.06
N ASN A 3 5.58 24.64 -2.18
CA ASN A 3 5.65 24.32 -0.76
C ASN A 3 5.70 22.79 -0.61
N ALA A 4 6.84 22.28 -0.14
CA ALA A 4 6.96 20.84 0.14
C ALA A 4 5.89 20.45 1.16
N VAL A 5 5.03 19.53 0.80
CA VAL A 5 4.01 18.99 1.70
C VAL A 5 4.72 18.41 2.92
N ARG A 6 4.34 18.85 4.10
CA ARG A 6 4.91 18.36 5.36
C ARG A 6 3.99 17.31 5.96
N PHE A 7 4.48 16.11 6.09
CA PHE A 7 3.79 15.01 6.75
C PHE A 7 4.07 15.01 8.25
N ASN A 8 3.21 14.36 9.02
CA ASN A 8 3.34 14.30 10.48
C ASN A 8 4.46 13.38 10.95
N ARG A 9 4.86 12.39 10.13
CA ARG A 9 5.84 11.35 10.50
C ARG A 9 7.17 11.55 9.76
N LYS A 10 8.28 11.19 10.43
CA LYS A 10 9.62 11.34 9.89
C LYS A 10 9.82 10.51 8.61
N SER A 11 9.42 9.22 8.63
CA SER A 11 9.53 8.32 7.50
C SER A 11 8.79 8.84 6.26
N GLN A 12 7.58 9.39 6.44
CA GLN A 12 6.82 10.00 5.34
C GLN A 12 7.51 11.25 4.76
N ASN A 13 8.13 12.08 5.62
CA ASN A 13 8.86 13.26 5.14
C ASN A 13 10.14 12.87 4.37
N GLU A 14 10.85 11.83 4.81
CA GLU A 14 12.03 11.30 4.11
C GLU A 14 11.63 10.65 2.78
N PHE A 15 10.57 9.87 2.77
CA PHE A 15 9.97 9.32 1.55
C PHE A 15 9.61 10.43 0.56
N SER A 16 8.91 11.47 1.01
CA SER A 16 8.53 12.60 0.17
C SER A 16 9.73 13.31 -0.46
N LYS A 17 10.83 13.49 0.27
CA LYS A 17 12.07 14.07 -0.27
C LYS A 17 12.67 13.21 -1.38
N MET A 18 12.77 11.88 -1.15
CA MET A 18 13.29 10.95 -2.15
C MET A 18 12.40 10.90 -3.38
N PHE A 19 11.08 10.82 -3.19
CA PHE A 19 10.10 10.87 -4.26
C PHE A 19 10.28 12.13 -5.13
N HIS A 20 10.31 13.31 -4.54
CA HIS A 20 10.49 14.56 -5.28
C HIS A 20 11.83 14.62 -6.01
N SER A 21 12.90 14.05 -5.46
CA SER A 21 14.20 14.00 -6.15
C SER A 21 14.19 13.13 -7.43
N LEU A 22 13.26 12.17 -7.51
CA LEU A 22 13.02 11.40 -8.75
C LEU A 22 12.16 12.20 -9.74
N CYS A 23 11.25 13.01 -9.20
CA CYS A 23 10.33 13.84 -10.01
C CYS A 23 11.02 15.02 -10.73
N ASP A 24 12.28 15.31 -10.41
CA ASP A 24 13.07 16.29 -11.17
C ASP A 24 13.29 15.85 -12.64
N ARG A 25 13.29 14.55 -12.90
CA ARG A 25 13.50 13.94 -14.23
C ARG A 25 12.30 13.20 -14.79
N HIS A 26 11.39 12.77 -13.92
CA HIS A 26 10.24 11.94 -14.26
C HIS A 26 8.95 12.62 -13.81
N ARG A 27 7.82 12.28 -14.43
CA ARG A 27 6.52 12.80 -13.99
C ARG A 27 6.09 12.17 -12.67
N ASN A 28 5.53 12.95 -11.75
CA ASN A 28 5.12 12.49 -10.42
C ASN A 28 4.27 11.21 -10.46
N TRP A 29 3.25 11.19 -11.31
CA TRP A 29 2.40 10.02 -11.47
C TRP A 29 3.16 8.78 -11.95
N GLN A 30 4.10 8.96 -12.89
CA GLN A 30 4.92 7.87 -13.39
C GLN A 30 5.81 7.30 -12.29
N VAL A 31 6.52 8.14 -11.53
CA VAL A 31 7.37 7.70 -10.42
C VAL A 31 6.56 6.91 -9.39
N TRP A 32 5.36 7.42 -9.04
CA TRP A 32 4.49 6.74 -8.09
C TRP A 32 4.03 5.39 -8.61
N SER A 33 3.45 5.36 -9.80
CA SER A 33 2.95 4.13 -10.42
C SER A 33 4.04 3.09 -10.61
N ASP A 34 5.21 3.51 -11.10
CA ASP A 34 6.37 2.64 -11.32
C ASP A 34 6.89 2.09 -9.96
N PHE A 35 6.99 2.94 -8.92
CA PHE A 35 7.41 2.54 -7.58
C PHE A 35 6.45 1.50 -6.98
N ILE A 36 5.15 1.78 -6.96
CA ILE A 36 4.14 0.86 -6.41
C ILE A 36 4.13 -0.47 -7.18
N THR A 37 4.22 -0.42 -8.51
CA THR A 37 4.25 -1.63 -9.33
C THR A 37 5.49 -2.49 -9.03
N VAL A 38 6.66 -1.87 -8.94
CA VAL A 38 7.93 -2.55 -8.62
C VAL A 38 7.86 -3.18 -7.23
N ALA A 39 7.42 -2.44 -6.21
CA ALA A 39 7.28 -2.94 -4.85
C ALA A 39 6.32 -4.15 -4.76
N ALA A 40 5.15 -4.05 -5.42
CA ALA A 40 4.19 -5.15 -5.46
C ALA A 40 4.75 -6.39 -6.19
N ILE A 41 5.49 -6.22 -7.29
CA ILE A 41 6.14 -7.33 -7.99
C ILE A 41 7.19 -8.00 -7.12
N GLU A 42 8.03 -7.25 -6.41
CA GLU A 42 9.06 -7.79 -5.51
C GLU A 42 8.42 -8.64 -4.40
N ILE A 43 7.35 -8.14 -3.77
CA ILE A 43 6.61 -8.89 -2.75
C ILE A 43 6.01 -10.17 -3.35
N ALA A 44 5.29 -10.06 -4.47
CA ALA A 44 4.65 -11.20 -5.10
C ALA A 44 5.65 -12.27 -5.54
N CYS A 45 6.78 -11.87 -6.16
CA CYS A 45 7.82 -12.78 -6.60
C CYS A 45 8.66 -13.36 -5.46
N SER A 46 8.67 -12.74 -4.27
CA SER A 46 9.29 -13.31 -3.08
C SER A 46 8.55 -14.54 -2.56
N ILE A 47 7.22 -14.57 -2.74
CA ILE A 47 6.32 -15.63 -2.29
C ILE A 47 6.19 -16.71 -3.37
N ASP A 48 5.86 -16.31 -4.60
CA ASP A 48 5.71 -17.20 -5.75
C ASP A 48 6.85 -16.98 -6.75
N ARG A 49 7.77 -17.93 -6.83
CA ARG A 49 8.97 -17.87 -7.68
C ARG A 49 8.86 -18.67 -8.97
N THR A 50 7.82 -19.46 -9.14
CA THR A 50 7.79 -20.55 -10.14
C THR A 50 6.68 -20.42 -11.18
N SER A 51 5.64 -19.65 -10.91
CA SER A 51 4.49 -19.52 -11.82
C SER A 51 4.84 -18.79 -13.12
N ASP A 52 4.05 -18.99 -14.15
CA ASP A 52 4.17 -18.20 -15.39
C ASP A 52 3.87 -16.73 -15.18
N ASP A 53 3.04 -16.41 -14.19
CA ASP A 53 2.79 -15.02 -13.76
C ASP A 53 4.08 -14.35 -13.26
N THR A 54 4.96 -15.06 -12.58
CA THR A 54 6.26 -14.53 -12.14
C THR A 54 7.12 -14.09 -13.31
N LYS A 55 7.13 -14.84 -14.42
CA LYS A 55 7.88 -14.43 -15.62
C LYS A 55 7.34 -13.13 -16.21
N SER A 56 6.01 -12.99 -16.28
CA SER A 56 5.36 -11.78 -16.77
C SER A 56 5.67 -10.59 -15.87
N ARG A 57 5.53 -10.75 -14.54
CA ARG A 57 5.85 -9.72 -13.55
C ARG A 57 7.31 -9.27 -13.63
N MET A 58 8.25 -10.21 -13.76
CA MET A 58 9.69 -9.89 -13.90
C MET A 58 10.01 -9.20 -15.22
N SER A 59 9.27 -9.45 -16.29
CA SER A 59 9.39 -8.70 -17.55
C SER A 59 8.94 -7.25 -17.37
N GLU A 60 7.79 -7.03 -16.71
CA GLU A 60 7.30 -5.69 -16.36
C GLU A 60 8.30 -4.95 -15.46
N TYR A 61 8.79 -5.60 -14.41
CA TYR A 61 9.82 -5.07 -13.51
C TYR A 61 11.03 -4.53 -14.28
N LYS A 62 11.60 -5.36 -15.16
CA LYS A 62 12.77 -4.97 -15.96
C LYS A 62 12.47 -3.75 -16.83
N SER A 63 11.34 -3.76 -17.53
CA SER A 63 10.90 -2.64 -18.38
C SER A 63 10.73 -1.33 -17.61
N ILE A 64 10.25 -1.41 -16.37
CA ILE A 64 10.15 -0.23 -15.49
C ILE A 64 11.55 0.23 -15.06
N MET A 65 12.36 -0.68 -14.53
CA MET A 65 13.66 -0.32 -13.96
C MET A 65 14.66 0.19 -15.01
N GLU A 66 14.54 -0.18 -16.27
CA GLU A 66 15.35 0.35 -17.37
C GLU A 66 15.18 1.86 -17.60
N LYS A 67 14.06 2.45 -17.17
CA LYS A 67 13.79 3.89 -17.26
C LYS A 67 14.62 4.71 -16.26
N TYR A 68 15.16 4.07 -15.23
CA TYR A 68 15.82 4.70 -14.08
C TYR A 68 17.31 4.40 -14.06
N SER A 69 18.12 5.42 -13.73
CA SER A 69 19.57 5.25 -13.50
C SER A 69 19.86 4.35 -12.29
N PRO A 70 21.07 3.80 -12.14
CA PRO A 70 21.42 3.00 -10.96
C PRO A 70 21.14 3.70 -9.62
N ASP A 71 21.46 5.00 -9.52
CA ASP A 71 21.23 5.80 -8.31
C ASP A 71 19.74 6.01 -8.04
N GLU A 72 18.92 6.17 -9.09
CA GLU A 72 17.47 6.29 -8.97
C GLU A 72 16.83 4.97 -8.55
N ARG A 73 17.34 3.84 -9.05
CA ARG A 73 16.89 2.49 -8.65
C ARG A 73 17.15 2.22 -7.16
N ALA A 74 18.31 2.65 -6.64
CA ALA A 74 18.61 2.53 -5.22
C ALA A 74 17.59 3.27 -4.35
N LYS A 75 17.12 4.45 -4.79
CA LYS A 75 16.08 5.20 -4.07
C LYS A 75 14.75 4.44 -3.97
N PHE A 76 14.39 3.58 -4.92
CA PHE A 76 13.18 2.75 -4.81
C PHE A 76 13.28 1.79 -3.62
N ALA A 77 14.44 1.16 -3.43
CA ALA A 77 14.68 0.31 -2.26
C ALA A 77 14.63 1.09 -0.94
N ASP A 78 15.27 2.27 -0.91
CA ASP A 78 15.25 3.15 0.27
C ASP A 78 13.83 3.63 0.60
N MET A 79 13.03 4.01 -0.42
CA MET A 79 11.64 4.39 -0.24
C MET A 79 10.80 3.23 0.30
N PHE A 80 11.03 2.00 -0.17
CA PHE A 80 10.35 0.82 0.35
C PHE A 80 10.72 0.56 1.82
N ALA A 81 12.00 0.67 2.17
CA ALA A 81 12.46 0.56 3.57
C ALA A 81 11.77 1.59 4.49
N LEU A 82 11.58 2.83 4.03
CA LEU A 82 10.87 3.86 4.81
C LEU A 82 9.38 3.53 5.05
N ILE A 83 8.74 2.80 4.13
CA ILE A 83 7.37 2.30 4.36
C ILE A 83 7.39 1.25 5.48
N VAL A 84 8.31 0.28 5.39
CA VAL A 84 8.47 -0.77 6.40
C VAL A 84 8.73 -0.16 7.78
N ASP A 85 9.74 0.71 7.90
CA ASP A 85 10.07 1.42 9.14
C ASP A 85 8.87 2.20 9.70
N GLY A 86 8.10 2.85 8.81
CA GLY A 86 6.92 3.62 9.18
C GLY A 86 5.80 2.75 9.73
N LEU A 87 5.55 1.59 9.12
CA LEU A 87 4.52 0.63 9.53
C LEU A 87 4.92 -0.16 10.77
N GLU A 88 6.22 -0.48 10.93
CA GLU A 88 6.73 -1.08 12.17
C GLU A 88 6.63 -0.13 13.36
N ALA A 89 6.96 1.15 13.16
CA ALA A 89 6.84 2.16 14.21
C ALA A 89 5.39 2.45 14.61
N ASN A 90 4.47 2.39 13.66
CA ASN A 90 3.03 2.57 13.90
C ASN A 90 2.22 1.79 12.87
N PRO A 91 1.67 0.61 13.19
CA PRO A 91 0.82 -0.16 12.29
C PRO A 91 -0.59 0.45 12.10
N GLU A 92 -1.01 1.37 13.00
CA GLU A 92 -2.31 2.03 12.96
C GLU A 92 -2.30 3.23 11.99
N GLN A 93 -2.06 2.97 10.70
CA GLN A 93 -2.02 3.99 9.67
C GLN A 93 -2.22 3.43 8.26
N ASP A 94 -2.72 4.28 7.36
CA ASP A 94 -2.64 4.10 5.91
C ASP A 94 -1.45 4.89 5.36
N PHE A 95 -0.24 4.32 5.44
CA PHE A 95 0.97 5.02 5.00
C PHE A 95 0.90 5.42 3.53
N LEU A 96 0.54 4.49 2.64
CA LEU A 96 0.53 4.75 1.20
C LEU A 96 -0.61 5.67 0.77
N GLY A 97 -1.81 5.50 1.33
CA GLY A 97 -2.94 6.37 1.02
C GLY A 97 -2.71 7.80 1.50
N GLU A 98 -2.16 7.99 2.70
CA GLU A 98 -1.78 9.31 3.20
C GLU A 98 -0.73 9.97 2.28
N MET A 99 0.29 9.22 1.86
CA MET A 99 1.31 9.71 0.92
C MET A 99 0.71 10.08 -0.43
N PHE A 100 -0.12 9.21 -1.01
CA PHE A 100 -0.79 9.43 -2.28
C PHE A 100 -1.61 10.73 -2.28
N MET A 101 -2.45 10.90 -1.26
CA MET A 101 -3.27 12.10 -1.11
C MET A 101 -2.41 13.35 -0.84
N GLY A 102 -1.43 13.23 0.06
CA GLY A 102 -0.56 14.33 0.45
C GLY A 102 0.37 14.81 -0.66
N LEU A 103 0.82 13.94 -1.54
CA LEU A 103 1.63 14.27 -2.72
C LEU A 103 0.79 14.84 -3.89
N GLY A 104 -0.54 14.95 -3.72
CA GLY A 104 -1.43 15.50 -4.75
C GLY A 104 -1.55 14.60 -5.98
N LEU A 105 -1.38 13.28 -5.81
CA LEU A 105 -1.44 12.31 -6.88
C LEU A 105 -2.87 11.87 -7.22
N SER A 106 -3.82 12.21 -6.33
CA SER A 106 -5.24 11.93 -6.56
C SER A 106 -5.75 12.64 -7.82
N ASN A 107 -6.42 11.90 -8.66
CA ASN A 107 -7.00 12.46 -9.87
C ASN A 107 -8.34 13.13 -9.54
N HIS A 108 -8.34 14.45 -9.34
CA HIS A 108 -9.57 15.22 -9.07
C HIS A 108 -10.68 15.02 -10.12
N TRP A 109 -10.31 14.71 -11.37
CA TRP A 109 -11.26 14.42 -12.44
C TRP A 109 -11.98 13.07 -12.27
N LYS A 110 -11.36 12.13 -11.54
CA LYS A 110 -11.95 10.81 -11.27
C LYS A 110 -12.64 10.76 -9.90
N GLY A 111 -12.60 11.82 -9.11
CA GLY A 111 -13.19 11.86 -7.76
C GLY A 111 -12.55 10.86 -6.79
N GLN A 112 -11.30 10.45 -7.03
CA GLN A 112 -10.60 9.47 -6.19
C GLN A 112 -10.23 10.11 -4.86
N VAL A 113 -10.91 9.70 -3.80
CA VAL A 113 -10.67 10.13 -2.41
C VAL A 113 -10.61 8.88 -1.55
N PHE A 114 -9.49 8.68 -0.87
CA PHE A 114 -9.36 7.57 0.06
C PHE A 114 -10.02 7.89 1.41
N THR A 115 -10.68 6.89 1.98
CA THR A 115 -11.33 7.02 3.28
C THR A 115 -10.28 7.24 4.37
N PRO A 116 -10.42 8.26 5.24
CA PRO A 116 -9.47 8.48 6.33
C PRO A 116 -9.34 7.24 7.22
N TYR A 117 -8.11 6.94 7.65
CA TYR A 117 -7.83 5.75 8.47
C TYR A 117 -8.69 5.67 9.74
N SER A 118 -8.96 6.81 10.39
CA SER A 118 -9.82 6.86 11.59
C SER A 118 -11.24 6.36 11.35
N VAL A 119 -11.79 6.59 10.15
CA VAL A 119 -13.12 6.07 9.75
C VAL A 119 -13.02 4.57 9.48
N CYS A 120 -11.98 4.12 8.80
CA CYS A 120 -11.72 2.70 8.58
C CYS A 120 -11.55 1.94 9.89
N HIS A 121 -10.80 2.49 10.84
CA HIS A 121 -10.64 1.93 12.18
C HIS A 121 -11.98 1.79 12.92
N MET A 122 -12.85 2.80 12.87
CA MET A 122 -14.19 2.72 13.46
C MET A 122 -15.03 1.59 12.82
N ILE A 123 -14.99 1.47 11.48
CA ILE A 123 -15.72 0.41 10.76
C ILE A 123 -15.16 -0.96 11.16
N ALA A 124 -13.83 -1.10 11.22
CA ALA A 124 -13.16 -2.33 11.60
C ALA A 124 -13.54 -2.75 13.03
N ALA A 125 -13.52 -1.83 13.98
CA ALA A 125 -13.89 -2.09 15.39
C ALA A 125 -15.33 -2.59 15.54
N ILE A 126 -16.26 -2.10 14.70
CA ILE A 126 -17.66 -2.57 14.71
C ILE A 126 -17.79 -3.95 14.04
N SER A 127 -16.97 -4.24 13.03
CA SER A 127 -17.10 -5.43 12.18
C SER A 127 -16.35 -6.65 12.68
N ILE A 128 -15.30 -6.45 13.49
CA ILE A 128 -14.34 -7.51 13.84
C ILE A 128 -14.95 -8.65 14.64
N ASP A 129 -15.96 -8.38 15.49
CA ASP A 129 -16.60 -9.43 16.30
C ASP A 129 -17.32 -10.45 15.41
N ALA A 130 -18.05 -9.99 14.41
CA ALA A 130 -18.71 -10.89 13.46
C ALA A 130 -17.72 -11.71 12.62
N ILE A 131 -16.53 -11.18 12.35
CA ILE A 131 -15.46 -11.89 11.65
C ILE A 131 -14.85 -12.95 12.59
N ALA A 132 -14.62 -12.60 13.86
CA ALA A 132 -14.11 -13.50 14.88
C ALA A 132 -15.04 -14.69 15.10
N ASP A 133 -16.33 -14.44 15.28
CA ASP A 133 -17.37 -15.47 15.44
C ASP A 133 -17.39 -16.45 14.25
N LYS A 134 -17.28 -15.93 13.01
CA LYS A 134 -17.21 -16.79 11.82
C LYS A 134 -15.93 -17.61 11.78
N ALA A 135 -14.78 -17.01 12.14
CA ALA A 135 -13.52 -17.73 12.17
C ALA A 135 -13.53 -18.85 13.21
N GLU A 136 -14.15 -18.63 14.39
CA GLU A 136 -14.32 -19.66 15.42
C GLU A 136 -15.25 -20.79 14.94
N GLN A 137 -16.39 -20.46 14.34
CA GLN A 137 -17.40 -21.43 13.91
C GLN A 137 -16.94 -22.29 12.72
N ASN A 138 -16.21 -21.71 11.78
CA ASN A 138 -15.87 -22.35 10.51
C ASN A 138 -14.39 -22.72 10.39
N GLY A 139 -13.55 -22.35 11.37
CA GLY A 139 -12.11 -22.46 11.31
C GLY A 139 -11.43 -21.33 10.52
N TRP A 140 -12.19 -20.52 9.81
CA TRP A 140 -11.71 -19.37 9.04
C TRP A 140 -12.82 -18.37 8.71
N ALA A 141 -12.44 -17.14 8.40
CA ALA A 141 -13.32 -16.10 7.89
C ALA A 141 -12.64 -15.26 6.80
N SER A 142 -13.44 -14.62 5.94
CA SER A 142 -12.93 -13.67 4.95
C SER A 142 -13.58 -12.31 5.08
N ALA A 143 -12.82 -11.27 4.75
CA ALA A 143 -13.32 -9.93 4.55
C ALA A 143 -12.93 -9.45 3.15
N VAL A 144 -13.89 -8.90 2.42
CA VAL A 144 -13.69 -8.41 1.05
C VAL A 144 -14.01 -6.92 1.02
N ASP A 145 -13.07 -6.14 0.49
CA ASP A 145 -13.28 -4.72 0.17
C ASP A 145 -13.26 -4.53 -1.35
N PRO A 146 -14.42 -4.32 -2.01
CA PRO A 146 -14.51 -4.20 -3.47
C PRO A 146 -14.06 -2.84 -4.01
N CYS A 147 -13.72 -1.87 -3.15
CA CYS A 147 -13.24 -0.53 -3.50
C CYS A 147 -12.10 -0.15 -2.54
N CYS A 148 -11.11 -1.02 -2.41
CA CYS A 148 -10.15 -1.00 -1.30
C CYS A 148 -9.23 0.24 -1.27
N GLY A 149 -9.08 0.97 -2.38
CA GLY A 149 -8.12 2.07 -2.44
C GLY A 149 -6.71 1.58 -2.05
N ALA A 150 -6.08 2.26 -1.09
CA ALA A 150 -4.78 1.85 -0.55
C ALA A 150 -4.86 0.77 0.54
N GLY A 151 -6.05 0.21 0.81
CA GLY A 151 -6.22 -0.87 1.78
C GLY A 151 -6.49 -0.43 3.21
N ALA A 152 -6.78 0.83 3.46
CA ALA A 152 -6.96 1.38 4.82
C ALA A 152 -7.93 0.58 5.70
N LEU A 153 -9.06 0.11 5.14
CA LEU A 153 -10.03 -0.71 5.87
C LEU A 153 -9.47 -2.10 6.19
N LEU A 154 -8.79 -2.74 5.26
CA LEU A 154 -8.18 -4.06 5.47
C LEU A 154 -7.03 -4.00 6.48
N ILE A 155 -6.24 -2.92 6.47
CA ILE A 155 -5.21 -2.66 7.47
C ILE A 155 -5.85 -2.52 8.87
N ALA A 156 -6.92 -1.73 8.97
CA ALA A 156 -7.64 -1.55 10.23
C ALA A 156 -8.26 -2.87 10.75
N LEU A 157 -8.89 -3.65 9.87
CA LEU A 157 -9.41 -4.99 10.22
C LEU A 157 -8.30 -5.94 10.70
N ARG A 158 -7.15 -5.92 10.04
CA ARG A 158 -5.97 -6.72 10.48
C ARG A 158 -5.50 -6.29 11.87
N ASN A 159 -5.47 -5.00 12.15
CA ASN A 159 -5.02 -4.50 13.45
C ASN A 159 -6.02 -4.86 14.55
N GLU A 160 -7.32 -4.73 14.33
CA GLU A 160 -8.35 -5.20 15.26
C GLU A 160 -8.25 -6.72 15.50
N ALA A 161 -8.01 -7.50 14.44
CA ALA A 161 -7.82 -8.95 14.55
C ALA A 161 -6.62 -9.30 15.46
N VAL A 162 -5.53 -8.58 15.36
CA VAL A 162 -4.36 -8.75 16.23
C VAL A 162 -4.69 -8.42 17.68
N GLN A 163 -5.40 -7.32 17.94
CA GLN A 163 -5.84 -6.94 19.29
C GLN A 163 -6.74 -8.01 19.93
N LYS A 164 -7.60 -8.63 19.12
CA LYS A 164 -8.48 -9.74 19.55
C LYS A 164 -7.80 -11.11 19.55
N GLN A 165 -6.51 -11.18 19.21
CA GLN A 165 -5.72 -12.42 19.15
C GLN A 165 -6.28 -13.46 18.19
N ILE A 166 -6.96 -13.03 17.10
CA ILE A 166 -7.44 -13.91 16.05
C ILE A 166 -6.22 -14.43 15.25
N PRO A 167 -6.05 -15.75 15.09
CA PRO A 167 -4.92 -16.29 14.36
C PRO A 167 -4.90 -15.79 12.90
N PRO A 168 -3.76 -15.26 12.39
CA PRO A 168 -3.67 -14.79 11.01
C PRO A 168 -4.03 -15.88 9.97
N THR A 169 -3.77 -17.15 10.28
CA THR A 169 -4.07 -18.29 9.43
C THR A 169 -5.56 -18.59 9.28
N SER A 170 -6.41 -18.00 10.15
CA SER A 170 -7.87 -18.13 10.06
C SER A 170 -8.54 -16.97 9.33
N LEU A 171 -7.77 -16.02 8.78
CA LEU A 171 -8.32 -14.84 8.11
C LEU A 171 -7.83 -14.74 6.66
N LEU A 172 -8.76 -14.42 5.76
CA LEU A 172 -8.47 -14.08 4.36
C LEU A 172 -9.01 -12.69 4.07
N PHE A 173 -8.12 -11.76 3.74
CA PHE A 173 -8.46 -10.42 3.27
C PHE A 173 -8.35 -10.34 1.75
N VAL A 174 -9.35 -9.77 1.09
CA VAL A 174 -9.37 -9.58 -0.37
C VAL A 174 -9.70 -8.13 -0.66
N GLY A 175 -8.75 -7.40 -1.27
CA GLY A 175 -8.94 -6.05 -1.78
C GLY A 175 -9.14 -6.06 -3.28
N GLN A 176 -10.10 -5.28 -3.76
CA GLN A 176 -10.31 -5.02 -5.19
C GLN A 176 -10.43 -3.52 -5.41
N ASP A 177 -9.91 -3.04 -6.52
CA ASP A 177 -10.09 -1.66 -6.97
C ASP A 177 -10.10 -1.60 -8.49
N ILE A 178 -10.82 -0.63 -9.06
CA ILE A 178 -10.85 -0.38 -10.50
C ILE A 178 -9.53 0.25 -10.98
N ASP A 179 -8.85 0.98 -10.10
CA ASP A 179 -7.54 1.54 -10.37
C ASP A 179 -6.46 0.53 -9.97
N ARG A 180 -5.69 0.07 -10.98
CA ARG A 180 -4.63 -0.91 -10.75
C ARG A 180 -3.60 -0.44 -9.73
N VAL A 181 -3.23 0.85 -9.73
CA VAL A 181 -2.23 1.37 -8.80
C VAL A 181 -2.78 1.36 -7.37
N ALA A 182 -4.05 1.72 -7.18
CA ALA A 182 -4.70 1.63 -5.89
C ALA A 182 -4.74 0.18 -5.38
N ALA A 183 -5.16 -0.78 -6.22
CA ALA A 183 -5.17 -2.20 -5.86
C ALA A 183 -3.76 -2.74 -5.50
N LEU A 184 -2.70 -2.24 -6.14
CA LEU A 184 -1.32 -2.62 -5.82
C LEU A 184 -0.78 -1.93 -4.55
N MET A 185 -1.37 -0.82 -4.12
CA MET A 185 -1.04 -0.17 -2.84
C MET A 185 -1.62 -0.96 -1.65
N CYS A 186 -2.78 -1.60 -1.85
CA CYS A 186 -3.45 -2.45 -0.87
C CYS A 186 -2.67 -3.73 -0.59
#